data_9667d5b3f339282d97f1e315e479e624
#
_entry.id   9667d5b3f339282d97f1e315e479e624
#
_cell.length_a   1.000
_cell.length_b   1.000
_cell.length_c   1.000
_cell.angle_alpha   90.00
_cell.angle_beta   90.00
_cell.angle_gamma   90.00
#
_symmetry.space_group_name_H-M   'P 1'
#
loop_
_entity.id
_entity.type
_entity.pdbx_description
1 polymer ?
#
loop_
_entity_poly.entity_id
_entity_poly.type
_entity_poly.pdbx_seq_one_letter_code
_entity_poly.pdbx_strand_id
1 'polypeptide(L)'
;YYNHTNVFKPGYNIQTGVSDGIIKNIYISSDGNDINTYIPFMEKYHEAYGCYPKKTPADAGYGSYENYAYCKEHNIELYMKYSGYYKEKEKTNDKNRFKKNHMKRTEEGGFICPAGHEFELEKVTIDERSDYEKLNFLFRNKNCEGCPLRSRCTKSKSGRTINHNYQLEEYQKEVRENLESEEGKKLINKRSSETEGTFGDIKTNQGYGRLRRRGENGVKEEILLVGIGHNLRKYHRYK
;
A
#
# COMPACT_ATOMS: atom_id res chain seq x y z
N TYR A 1 18.75 6.40 1.48
CA TYR A 1 17.59 6.69 2.34
C TYR A 1 17.66 8.14 2.82
N TYR A 2 16.61 8.90 2.60
CA TYR A 2 16.47 10.26 3.11
C TYR A 2 16.01 10.19 4.56
N ASN A 3 16.82 10.64 5.49
CA ASN A 3 16.41 10.68 6.89
C ASN A 3 16.06 12.13 7.28
N HIS A 4 15.40 12.33 8.43
CA HIS A 4 14.96 13.63 8.94
C HIS A 4 16.07 14.70 9.08
N THR A 5 17.32 14.35 8.81
CA THR A 5 18.50 15.24 8.86
C THR A 5 18.95 15.70 7.48
N ASN A 6 18.18 15.46 6.41
CA ASN A 6 18.53 15.79 5.01
C ASN A 6 19.87 15.21 4.53
N VAL A 7 20.34 14.12 5.14
CA VAL A 7 21.59 13.43 4.76
C VAL A 7 21.22 12.07 4.18
N PHE A 8 21.74 11.77 2.97
CA PHE A 8 21.65 10.42 2.41
C PHE A 8 22.50 9.47 3.24
N LYS A 9 21.85 8.45 3.83
CA LYS A 9 22.54 7.37 4.53
C LYS A 9 22.10 6.03 3.96
N PRO A 10 23.02 5.07 3.81
CA PRO A 10 22.64 3.71 3.50
C PRO A 10 21.75 3.16 4.62
N GLY A 11 20.70 2.46 4.27
CA GLY A 11 19.74 1.88 5.21
C GLY A 11 19.08 0.67 4.59
N TYR A 12 18.56 -0.18 5.44
CA TYR A 12 17.75 -1.33 5.04
C TYR A 12 16.29 -1.08 5.38
N ASN A 13 15.42 -1.57 4.54
CA ASN A 13 13.99 -1.62 4.78
C ASN A 13 13.66 -2.93 5.48
N ILE A 14 13.17 -2.85 6.72
CA ILE A 14 12.91 -4.01 7.57
C ILE A 14 11.41 -4.15 7.76
N GLN A 15 10.87 -5.25 7.26
CA GLN A 15 9.48 -5.62 7.41
C GLN A 15 9.32 -6.62 8.55
N THR A 16 8.32 -6.43 9.40
CA THR A 16 8.03 -7.34 10.51
C THR A 16 6.55 -7.66 10.56
N GLY A 17 6.23 -8.95 10.66
CA GLY A 17 4.89 -9.44 11.00
C GLY A 17 4.81 -9.70 12.48
N VAL A 18 3.86 -9.03 13.14
CA VAL A 18 3.65 -9.16 14.60
C VAL A 18 2.24 -9.67 14.85
N SER A 19 2.11 -10.63 15.76
CA SER A 19 0.82 -11.09 16.28
C SER A 19 0.95 -11.33 17.79
N ASP A 20 0.04 -10.73 18.55
CA ASP A 20 0.02 -10.78 20.02
C ASP A 20 1.35 -10.33 20.65
N GLY A 21 1.97 -9.34 20.02
CA GLY A 21 3.26 -8.79 20.42
C GLY A 21 4.46 -9.70 20.16
N ILE A 22 4.27 -10.83 19.50
CA ILE A 22 5.32 -11.77 19.08
C ILE A 22 5.65 -11.53 17.59
N ILE A 23 6.92 -11.37 17.28
CA ILE A 23 7.40 -11.27 15.92
C ILE A 23 7.33 -12.66 15.27
N LYS A 24 6.50 -12.78 14.23
CA LYS A 24 6.27 -14.02 13.49
C LYS A 24 7.13 -14.13 12.24
N ASN A 25 7.41 -13.02 11.59
CA ASN A 25 8.21 -12.98 10.37
C ASN A 25 9.02 -11.69 10.29
N ILE A 26 10.20 -11.78 9.68
CA ILE A 26 11.08 -10.62 9.40
C ILE A 26 11.60 -10.76 7.98
N TYR A 27 11.47 -9.70 7.19
CA TYR A 27 12.07 -9.58 5.87
C TYR A 27 12.90 -8.31 5.80
N ILE A 28 14.05 -8.39 5.16
CA ILE A 28 15.00 -7.27 5.02
C ILE A 28 15.27 -7.05 3.54
N SER A 29 15.12 -5.82 3.11
CA SER A 29 15.36 -5.40 1.73
C SER A 29 16.27 -4.18 1.68
N SER A 30 17.05 -4.06 0.62
CA SER A 30 17.73 -2.82 0.24
C SER A 30 16.80 -1.88 -0.55
N ASP A 31 15.63 -2.37 -1.01
CA ASP A 31 14.62 -1.54 -1.66
C ASP A 31 13.97 -0.59 -0.65
N GLY A 32 13.97 0.69 -0.94
CA GLY A 32 13.34 1.71 -0.10
C GLY A 32 11.83 1.80 -0.25
N ASN A 33 11.23 1.05 -1.19
CA ASN A 33 9.81 1.07 -1.47
C ASN A 33 9.10 -0.14 -0.86
N ASP A 34 8.18 0.10 0.05
CA ASP A 34 7.42 -0.95 0.74
C ASP A 34 6.57 -1.81 -0.21
N ILE A 35 6.11 -1.25 -1.33
CA ILE A 35 5.32 -1.97 -2.33
C ILE A 35 6.02 -3.26 -2.75
N ASN A 36 7.33 -3.21 -3.00
CA ASN A 36 8.11 -4.33 -3.50
C ASN A 36 8.49 -5.35 -2.43
N THR A 37 8.20 -5.06 -1.17
CA THR A 37 8.61 -5.93 -0.05
C THR A 37 7.51 -6.84 0.46
N TYR A 38 6.25 -6.59 0.07
CA TYR A 38 5.10 -7.35 0.59
C TYR A 38 5.12 -8.81 0.12
N ILE A 39 5.20 -9.05 -1.18
CA ILE A 39 5.21 -10.41 -1.75
C ILE A 39 6.39 -11.22 -1.20
N PRO A 40 7.65 -10.77 -1.27
CA PRO A 40 8.77 -11.50 -0.68
C PRO A 40 8.64 -11.74 0.83
N PHE A 41 8.01 -10.83 1.56
CA PHE A 41 7.71 -11.02 2.97
C PHE A 41 6.69 -12.14 3.20
N MET A 42 5.65 -12.23 2.37
CA MET A 42 4.62 -13.26 2.46
C MET A 42 5.13 -14.63 2.04
N GLU A 43 5.96 -14.70 1.00
CA GLU A 43 6.64 -15.93 0.58
C GLU A 43 7.52 -16.48 1.69
N LYS A 44 8.31 -15.62 2.33
CA LYS A 44 9.11 -16.02 3.48
C LYS A 44 8.27 -16.52 4.67
N TYR A 45 7.10 -15.94 4.87
CA TYR A 45 6.15 -16.44 5.87
C TYR A 45 5.66 -17.84 5.50
N HIS A 46 5.28 -18.04 4.24
CA HIS A 46 4.83 -19.32 3.73
C HIS A 46 5.92 -20.41 3.82
N GLU A 47 7.16 -20.09 3.48
CA GLU A 47 8.31 -21.00 3.65
C GLU A 47 8.46 -21.47 5.11
N ALA A 48 8.24 -20.56 6.07
CA ALA A 48 8.42 -20.87 7.51
C ALA A 48 7.24 -21.65 8.12
N TYR A 49 6.01 -21.41 7.65
CA TYR A 49 4.78 -21.91 8.29
C TYR A 49 3.97 -22.90 7.42
N GLY A 50 4.30 -23.05 6.15
CA GLY A 50 3.58 -23.91 5.22
C GLY A 50 2.18 -23.41 4.83
N CYS A 51 1.83 -22.17 5.19
CA CYS A 51 0.54 -21.57 4.90
C CYS A 51 0.63 -20.05 4.83
N TYR A 52 -0.33 -19.40 4.17
CA TYR A 52 -0.48 -17.95 4.20
C TYR A 52 -1.42 -17.52 5.35
N PRO A 53 -1.21 -16.35 5.95
CA PRO A 53 -2.15 -15.81 6.93
C PRO A 53 -3.43 -15.36 6.22
N LYS A 54 -4.60 -15.61 6.84
CA LYS A 54 -5.88 -15.19 6.26
C LYS A 54 -6.03 -13.68 6.16
N LYS A 55 -5.45 -12.93 7.09
CA LYS A 55 -5.59 -11.48 7.22
C LYS A 55 -4.25 -10.84 7.51
N THR A 56 -3.88 -9.86 6.69
CA THR A 56 -2.61 -9.13 6.84
C THR A 56 -2.88 -7.63 6.79
N PRO A 57 -3.34 -7.03 7.90
CA PRO A 57 -3.52 -5.58 7.93
C PRO A 57 -2.16 -4.90 7.76
N ALA A 58 -2.03 -4.12 6.69
CA ALA A 58 -0.79 -3.44 6.32
C ALA A 58 -1.01 -1.95 6.06
N ASP A 59 0.09 -1.19 6.00
CA ASP A 59 0.04 0.25 5.79
C ASP A 59 -0.25 0.60 4.32
N ALA A 60 -0.56 1.87 4.07
CA ALA A 60 -0.85 2.36 2.72
C ALA A 60 0.37 2.28 1.77
N GLY A 61 1.57 2.16 2.33
CA GLY A 61 2.79 1.95 1.56
C GLY A 61 2.83 0.64 0.76
N TYR A 62 2.04 -0.36 1.16
CA TYR A 62 2.00 -1.67 0.50
C TYR A 62 0.90 -1.79 -0.56
N GLY A 63 -0.10 -0.90 -0.54
CA GLY A 63 -1.29 -1.00 -1.40
C GLY A 63 -0.98 -0.78 -2.86
N SER A 64 -0.90 -1.85 -3.65
CA SER A 64 -0.69 -1.86 -5.09
C SER A 64 -1.58 -2.90 -5.77
N TYR A 65 -1.69 -2.80 -7.09
CA TYR A 65 -2.42 -3.80 -7.88
C TYR A 65 -1.83 -5.20 -7.69
N GLU A 66 -0.52 -5.30 -7.80
CA GLU A 66 0.22 -6.56 -7.72
C GLU A 66 0.04 -7.23 -6.34
N ASN A 67 0.16 -6.45 -5.27
CA ASN A 67 -0.01 -6.98 -3.92
C ASN A 67 -1.46 -7.42 -3.64
N TYR A 68 -2.46 -6.74 -4.22
CA TYR A 68 -3.86 -7.17 -4.10
C TYR A 68 -4.14 -8.42 -4.93
N ALA A 69 -3.63 -8.50 -6.17
CA ALA A 69 -3.76 -9.68 -7.02
C ALA A 69 -3.12 -10.91 -6.34
N TYR A 70 -1.91 -10.76 -5.81
CA TYR A 70 -1.24 -11.78 -5.00
C TYR A 70 -2.09 -12.23 -3.81
N CYS A 71 -2.67 -11.29 -3.05
CA CYS A 71 -3.55 -11.64 -1.94
C CYS A 71 -4.76 -12.47 -2.39
N LYS A 72 -5.37 -12.11 -3.52
CA LYS A 72 -6.53 -12.84 -4.07
C LYS A 72 -6.14 -14.26 -4.50
N GLU A 73 -5.00 -14.43 -5.17
CA GLU A 73 -4.47 -15.72 -5.58
C GLU A 73 -4.25 -16.66 -4.38
N HIS A 74 -3.73 -16.12 -3.28
CA HIS A 74 -3.42 -16.91 -2.08
C HIS A 74 -4.51 -16.88 -1.00
N ASN A 75 -5.73 -16.43 -1.33
CA ASN A 75 -6.87 -16.35 -0.42
C ASN A 75 -6.59 -15.53 0.86
N ILE A 76 -5.82 -14.45 0.73
CA ILE A 76 -5.55 -13.49 1.80
C ILE A 76 -6.57 -12.35 1.70
N GLU A 77 -7.32 -12.10 2.76
CA GLU A 77 -8.31 -11.03 2.80
C GLU A 77 -7.65 -9.64 2.75
N LEU A 78 -8.25 -8.71 1.98
CA LEU A 78 -7.69 -7.39 1.72
C LEU A 78 -7.94 -6.41 2.88
N TYR A 79 -6.95 -6.24 3.76
CA TYR A 79 -6.94 -5.24 4.84
C TYR A 79 -5.81 -4.21 4.70
N MET A 80 -5.22 -4.11 3.53
CA MET A 80 -4.09 -3.25 3.20
C MET A 80 -4.60 -1.95 2.57
N LYS A 81 -4.38 -0.82 3.23
CA LYS A 81 -4.74 0.50 2.69
C LYS A 81 -3.94 0.80 1.41
N TYR A 82 -4.42 1.75 0.62
CA TYR A 82 -3.75 2.27 -0.57
C TYR A 82 -3.50 3.77 -0.46
N SER A 83 -2.56 4.24 -1.25
CA SER A 83 -2.28 5.67 -1.34
C SER A 83 -3.51 6.44 -1.81
N GLY A 84 -3.99 7.37 -1.00
CA GLY A 84 -5.21 8.13 -1.30
C GLY A 84 -6.48 7.66 -0.60
N TYR A 85 -6.45 6.52 0.13
CA TYR A 85 -7.61 5.99 0.88
C TYR A 85 -8.39 7.05 1.67
N TYR A 86 -7.70 7.92 2.41
CA TYR A 86 -8.35 9.00 3.15
C TYR A 86 -8.79 10.17 2.28
N LYS A 87 -8.07 10.43 1.17
CA LYS A 87 -8.40 11.53 0.24
C LYS A 87 -9.66 11.26 -0.57
N GLU A 88 -10.01 10.01 -0.79
CA GLU A 88 -11.24 9.63 -1.48
C GLU A 88 -12.49 9.90 -0.65
N LYS A 89 -12.36 9.92 0.68
CA LYS A 89 -13.44 10.25 1.60
C LYS A 89 -13.69 11.77 1.75
N GLU A 90 -12.80 12.60 1.21
CA GLU A 90 -13.00 14.04 1.22
C GLU A 90 -14.20 14.41 0.34
N LYS A 91 -15.06 15.29 0.84
CA LYS A 91 -16.16 15.83 0.03
C LYS A 91 -15.61 16.56 -1.20
N THR A 92 -16.29 16.40 -2.33
CA THR A 92 -15.96 17.12 -3.56
C THR A 92 -16.04 18.62 -3.34
N ASN A 93 -15.00 19.33 -3.69
CA ASN A 93 -14.87 20.78 -3.56
C ASN A 93 -14.15 21.36 -4.77
N ASP A 94 -13.99 22.68 -4.82
CA ASP A 94 -13.41 23.38 -5.96
C ASP A 94 -11.93 23.03 -6.24
N LYS A 95 -11.19 22.50 -5.25
CA LYS A 95 -9.79 22.09 -5.39
C LYS A 95 -9.65 20.65 -5.91
N ASN A 96 -10.55 19.74 -5.50
CA ASN A 96 -10.43 18.31 -5.80
C ASN A 96 -11.38 17.82 -6.92
N ARG A 97 -12.37 18.59 -7.33
CA ARG A 97 -13.36 18.20 -8.38
C ARG A 97 -12.75 17.78 -9.71
N PHE A 98 -11.52 18.17 -9.97
CA PHE A 98 -10.79 17.77 -11.16
C PHE A 98 -10.08 16.42 -11.02
N LYS A 99 -9.99 15.84 -9.82
CA LYS A 99 -9.39 14.53 -9.60
C LYS A 99 -10.35 13.43 -10.06
N LYS A 100 -9.80 12.35 -10.62
CA LYS A 100 -10.55 11.21 -11.15
C LYS A 100 -11.63 10.72 -10.16
N ASN A 101 -11.28 10.54 -8.90
CA ASN A 101 -12.15 9.99 -7.87
C ASN A 101 -13.32 10.91 -7.45
N HIS A 102 -13.31 12.18 -7.89
CA HIS A 102 -14.36 13.16 -7.63
C HIS A 102 -15.19 13.49 -8.89
N MET A 103 -14.88 12.84 -10.01
CA MET A 103 -15.67 13.00 -11.24
C MET A 103 -16.91 12.11 -11.20
N LYS A 104 -17.98 12.57 -11.84
CA LYS A 104 -19.16 11.74 -12.04
C LYS A 104 -18.83 10.58 -12.97
N ARG A 105 -19.52 9.45 -12.77
CA ARG A 105 -19.41 8.28 -13.64
C ARG A 105 -20.60 8.24 -14.61
N THR A 106 -20.37 7.69 -15.79
CA THR A 106 -21.44 7.27 -16.71
C THR A 106 -22.05 5.95 -16.25
N GLU A 107 -23.19 5.55 -16.79
CA GLU A 107 -23.80 4.25 -16.50
C GLU A 107 -22.89 3.07 -16.91
N GLU A 108 -22.10 3.26 -17.95
CA GLU A 108 -21.12 2.28 -18.46
C GLU A 108 -19.78 2.30 -17.69
N GLY A 109 -19.69 3.09 -16.60
CA GLY A 109 -18.47 3.17 -15.77
C GLY A 109 -17.41 4.15 -16.27
N GLY A 110 -17.66 4.89 -17.37
CA GLY A 110 -16.80 5.95 -17.86
C GLY A 110 -16.74 7.18 -16.93
N PHE A 111 -16.24 8.30 -17.43
CA PHE A 111 -16.04 9.53 -16.64
C PHE A 111 -16.71 10.73 -17.28
N ILE A 112 -17.25 11.62 -16.45
CA ILE A 112 -17.79 12.93 -16.87
C ILE A 112 -16.96 14.00 -16.20
N CYS A 113 -16.42 14.94 -16.99
CA CYS A 113 -15.60 16.03 -16.47
C CYS A 113 -16.46 17.07 -15.72
N PRO A 114 -15.84 17.94 -14.90
CA PRO A 114 -16.57 19.01 -14.19
C PRO A 114 -17.29 20.02 -15.08
N ALA A 115 -17.01 20.05 -16.39
CA ALA A 115 -17.72 20.86 -17.38
C ALA A 115 -18.90 20.11 -18.04
N GLY A 116 -19.18 18.85 -17.64
CA GLY A 116 -20.28 18.04 -18.13
C GLY A 116 -20.00 17.22 -19.39
N HIS A 117 -18.76 17.19 -19.89
CA HIS A 117 -18.41 16.40 -21.07
C HIS A 117 -17.90 15.01 -20.66
N GLU A 118 -18.32 14.00 -21.42
CA GLU A 118 -17.86 12.63 -21.23
C GLU A 118 -16.44 12.43 -21.77
N PHE A 119 -15.72 11.49 -21.16
CA PHE A 119 -14.45 10.98 -21.66
C PHE A 119 -14.71 9.80 -22.58
N GLU A 120 -14.13 9.80 -23.74
CA GLU A 120 -14.16 8.69 -24.69
C GLU A 120 -13.04 7.69 -24.38
N LEU A 121 -13.32 6.40 -24.48
CA LEU A 121 -12.28 5.37 -24.41
C LEU A 121 -11.39 5.50 -25.66
N GLU A 122 -10.11 5.78 -25.44
CA GLU A 122 -9.14 5.96 -26.52
C GLU A 122 -8.34 4.68 -26.78
N LYS A 123 -7.94 4.00 -25.69
CA LYS A 123 -7.06 2.84 -25.79
C LYS A 123 -7.22 1.93 -24.59
N VAL A 124 -7.13 0.63 -24.84
CA VAL A 124 -6.91 -0.40 -23.79
C VAL A 124 -5.50 -0.96 -23.96
N THR A 125 -4.77 -1.05 -22.88
CA THR A 125 -3.41 -1.62 -22.87
C THR A 125 -3.29 -2.67 -21.78
N ILE A 126 -2.57 -3.73 -22.07
CA ILE A 126 -2.16 -4.75 -21.10
C ILE A 126 -0.76 -4.37 -20.62
N ASP A 127 -0.57 -4.35 -19.32
CA ASP A 127 0.72 -4.17 -18.70
C ASP A 127 1.16 -5.52 -18.10
N GLU A 128 2.15 -6.15 -18.75
CA GLU A 128 2.69 -7.47 -18.43
C GLU A 128 4.05 -7.38 -17.70
N ARG A 129 4.42 -6.21 -17.17
CA ARG A 129 5.73 -6.01 -16.53
C ARG A 129 5.84 -6.68 -15.17
N SER A 130 4.74 -7.13 -14.60
CA SER A 130 4.68 -7.92 -13.37
C SER A 130 4.05 -9.28 -13.66
N ASP A 131 4.12 -10.21 -12.72
CA ASP A 131 3.51 -11.54 -12.81
C ASP A 131 1.98 -11.48 -12.91
N TYR A 132 1.40 -10.30 -12.67
CA TYR A 132 -0.04 -10.06 -12.73
C TYR A 132 -0.38 -9.12 -13.88
N GLU A 133 -1.08 -9.64 -14.89
CA GLU A 133 -1.59 -8.83 -16.01
C GLU A 133 -2.50 -7.72 -15.52
N LYS A 134 -2.29 -6.52 -16.05
CA LYS A 134 -3.02 -5.34 -15.63
C LYS A 134 -3.62 -4.61 -16.82
N LEU A 135 -4.94 -4.63 -16.92
CA LEU A 135 -5.69 -3.93 -17.95
C LEU A 135 -5.81 -2.45 -17.59
N ASN A 136 -5.29 -1.58 -18.45
CA ASN A 136 -5.37 -0.15 -18.31
C ASN A 136 -6.22 0.45 -19.43
N PHE A 137 -7.23 1.22 -19.04
CA PHE A 137 -8.17 1.90 -19.91
C PHE A 137 -7.82 3.38 -19.94
N LEU A 138 -7.35 3.86 -21.09
CA LEU A 138 -7.06 5.26 -21.30
C LEU A 138 -8.29 5.96 -21.90
N PHE A 139 -8.84 6.87 -21.12
CA PHE A 139 -9.95 7.73 -21.55
C PHE A 139 -9.41 9.13 -21.88
N ARG A 140 -9.94 9.74 -22.92
CA ARG A 140 -9.61 11.11 -23.33
C ARG A 140 -10.87 11.96 -23.47
N ASN A 141 -10.81 13.18 -22.95
CA ASN A 141 -11.81 14.20 -23.21
C ASN A 141 -11.29 15.10 -24.33
N LYS A 142 -11.97 15.07 -25.47
CA LYS A 142 -11.65 15.88 -26.67
C LYS A 142 -12.22 17.30 -26.59
N ASN A 143 -13.25 17.51 -25.77
CA ASN A 143 -13.99 18.77 -25.64
C ASN A 143 -13.32 19.74 -24.65
N CYS A 144 -11.99 19.83 -24.69
CA CYS A 144 -11.22 20.70 -23.81
C CYS A 144 -10.84 22.05 -24.49
N GLU A 145 -11.04 22.17 -25.79
CA GLU A 145 -10.81 23.41 -26.52
C GLU A 145 -11.91 24.42 -26.19
N GLY A 146 -11.54 25.67 -25.88
CA GLY A 146 -12.51 26.70 -25.46
C GLY A 146 -13.16 26.48 -24.08
N CYS A 147 -12.83 25.38 -23.35
CA CYS A 147 -13.43 25.13 -22.06
C CYS A 147 -12.96 26.14 -20.99
N PRO A 148 -13.90 26.82 -20.29
CA PRO A 148 -13.56 27.83 -19.28
C PRO A 148 -12.80 27.28 -18.07
N LEU A 149 -12.89 25.96 -17.84
CA LEU A 149 -12.21 25.28 -16.73
C LEU A 149 -10.84 24.71 -17.12
N ARG A 150 -10.43 24.83 -18.39
CA ARG A 150 -9.22 24.19 -18.92
C ARG A 150 -7.96 24.55 -18.14
N SER A 151 -7.74 25.81 -17.83
CA SER A 151 -6.54 26.31 -17.14
C SER A 151 -6.34 25.66 -15.76
N ARG A 152 -7.43 25.30 -15.09
CA ARG A 152 -7.44 24.65 -13.79
C ARG A 152 -7.46 23.11 -13.88
N CYS A 153 -7.86 22.56 -15.03
CA CYS A 153 -8.12 21.14 -15.22
C CYS A 153 -6.94 20.40 -15.85
N THR A 154 -6.37 20.93 -16.94
CA THR A 154 -5.29 20.26 -17.67
C THR A 154 -4.39 21.24 -18.42
N LYS A 155 -3.09 20.92 -18.44
CA LYS A 155 -2.09 21.62 -19.27
C LYS A 155 -1.88 20.95 -20.63
N SER A 156 -2.48 19.77 -20.86
CA SER A 156 -2.34 19.01 -22.10
C SER A 156 -2.98 19.75 -23.29
N LYS A 157 -2.25 19.86 -24.39
CA LYS A 157 -2.78 20.44 -25.64
C LYS A 157 -3.86 19.57 -26.30
N SER A 158 -3.72 18.25 -26.20
CA SER A 158 -4.61 17.24 -26.79
C SER A 158 -5.82 16.85 -25.91
N GLY A 159 -6.12 17.65 -24.86
CA GLY A 159 -7.19 17.36 -23.92
C GLY A 159 -6.74 16.55 -22.72
N ARG A 160 -7.65 16.40 -21.75
CA ARG A 160 -7.38 15.67 -20.53
C ARG A 160 -7.51 14.16 -20.73
N THR A 161 -6.57 13.41 -20.16
CA THR A 161 -6.64 11.95 -20.13
C THR A 161 -6.83 11.42 -18.71
N ILE A 162 -7.46 10.25 -18.59
CA ILE A 162 -7.60 9.48 -17.37
C ILE A 162 -7.16 8.06 -17.68
N ASN A 163 -6.17 7.55 -16.96
CA ASN A 163 -5.84 6.13 -16.97
C ASN A 163 -6.61 5.45 -15.84
N HIS A 164 -7.34 4.38 -16.15
CA HIS A 164 -8.19 3.67 -15.23
C HIS A 164 -7.97 2.15 -15.32
N ASN A 165 -8.02 1.50 -14.18
CA ASN A 165 -7.99 0.06 -14.05
C ASN A 165 -9.19 -0.36 -13.19
N TYR A 166 -10.16 -1.03 -13.78
CA TYR A 166 -11.39 -1.45 -13.11
C TYR A 166 -11.13 -2.52 -12.05
N GLN A 167 -10.23 -3.45 -12.33
CA GLN A 167 -9.89 -4.49 -11.35
C GLN A 167 -9.25 -3.90 -10.09
N LEU A 168 -8.38 -2.90 -10.24
CA LEU A 168 -7.83 -2.17 -9.09
C LEU A 168 -8.92 -1.43 -8.32
N GLU A 169 -9.90 -0.85 -9.01
CA GLU A 169 -11.05 -0.18 -8.37
C GLU A 169 -11.88 -1.18 -7.54
N GLU A 170 -12.10 -2.40 -8.05
CA GLU A 170 -12.77 -3.48 -7.31
C GLU A 170 -11.98 -3.90 -6.07
N TYR A 171 -10.68 -4.12 -6.19
CA TYR A 171 -9.83 -4.39 -5.03
C TYR A 171 -9.88 -3.28 -3.98
N GLN A 172 -9.81 -2.03 -4.42
CA GLN A 172 -9.92 -0.88 -3.53
C GLN A 172 -11.30 -0.76 -2.87
N LYS A 173 -12.36 -1.15 -3.57
CA LYS A 173 -13.71 -1.23 -3.01
C LYS A 173 -13.77 -2.29 -1.90
N GLU A 174 -13.27 -3.49 -2.15
CA GLU A 174 -13.21 -4.56 -1.16
C GLU A 174 -12.38 -4.14 0.07
N VAL A 175 -11.24 -3.50 -0.16
CA VAL A 175 -10.42 -2.94 0.93
C VAL A 175 -11.21 -1.95 1.78
N ARG A 176 -12.00 -1.06 1.16
CA ARG A 176 -12.83 -0.10 1.91
C ARG A 176 -13.89 -0.81 2.75
N GLU A 177 -14.61 -1.76 2.15
CA GLU A 177 -15.64 -2.55 2.83
C GLU A 177 -15.06 -3.31 4.03
N ASN A 178 -13.93 -3.98 3.83
CA ASN A 178 -13.24 -4.72 4.90
C ASN A 178 -12.78 -3.79 6.02
N LEU A 179 -12.12 -2.68 5.69
CA LEU A 179 -11.59 -1.73 6.69
C LEU A 179 -12.67 -0.95 7.46
N GLU A 180 -13.84 -0.75 6.85
CA GLU A 180 -15.00 -0.08 7.47
C GLU A 180 -15.82 -1.01 8.35
N SER A 181 -15.66 -2.33 8.20
CA SER A 181 -16.30 -3.31 9.06
C SER A 181 -15.81 -3.18 10.51
N GLU A 182 -16.61 -3.65 11.46
CA GLU A 182 -16.22 -3.68 12.88
C GLU A 182 -14.96 -4.52 13.11
N GLU A 183 -14.81 -5.62 12.36
CA GLU A 183 -13.60 -6.44 12.39
C GLU A 183 -12.38 -5.67 11.85
N GLY A 184 -12.54 -5.01 10.70
CA GLY A 184 -11.46 -4.23 10.09
C GLY A 184 -10.95 -3.10 10.99
N LYS A 185 -11.86 -2.37 11.63
CA LYS A 185 -11.51 -1.34 12.62
C LYS A 185 -10.68 -1.91 13.78
N LYS A 186 -11.10 -3.07 14.32
CA LYS A 186 -10.36 -3.76 15.39
C LYS A 186 -8.98 -4.21 14.92
N LEU A 187 -8.87 -4.80 13.71
CA LEU A 187 -7.61 -5.26 13.14
C LEU A 187 -6.61 -4.11 12.92
N ILE A 188 -7.06 -2.98 12.38
CA ILE A 188 -6.20 -1.81 12.15
C ILE A 188 -5.71 -1.21 13.47
N ASN A 189 -6.59 -1.11 14.47
CA ASN A 189 -6.21 -0.61 15.79
C ASN A 189 -5.21 -1.57 16.47
N LYS A 190 -5.48 -2.88 16.39
CA LYS A 190 -4.57 -3.91 16.92
C LYS A 190 -3.20 -3.84 16.24
N ARG A 191 -3.17 -3.76 14.88
CA ARG A 191 -1.92 -3.62 14.12
C ARG A 191 -1.10 -2.41 14.58
N SER A 192 -1.71 -1.23 14.65
CA SER A 192 -1.00 -0.01 15.06
C SER A 192 -0.39 -0.18 16.45
N SER A 193 -1.19 -0.63 17.42
CA SER A 193 -0.73 -0.86 18.79
C SER A 193 0.40 -1.89 18.87
N GLU A 194 0.26 -3.02 18.18
CA GLU A 194 1.26 -4.11 18.25
C GLU A 194 2.56 -3.78 17.52
N THR A 195 2.45 -3.20 16.31
CA THR A 195 3.63 -2.87 15.51
C THR A 195 4.40 -1.72 16.13
N GLU A 196 3.72 -0.62 16.48
CA GLU A 196 4.35 0.53 17.14
C GLU A 196 4.91 0.17 18.50
N GLY A 197 4.16 -0.63 19.29
CA GLY A 197 4.61 -1.14 20.58
C GLY A 197 5.84 -2.02 20.47
N THR A 198 5.92 -2.92 19.49
CA THR A 198 7.08 -3.78 19.26
C THR A 198 8.30 -2.97 18.84
N PHE A 199 8.16 -2.07 17.88
CA PHE A 199 9.27 -1.22 17.46
C PHE A 199 9.70 -0.23 18.54
N GLY A 200 8.75 0.32 19.31
CA GLY A 200 9.02 1.18 20.45
C GLY A 200 9.81 0.44 21.53
N ASP A 201 9.41 -0.80 21.87
CA ASP A 201 10.13 -1.63 22.83
C ASP A 201 11.57 -1.92 22.38
N ILE A 202 11.76 -2.34 21.13
CA ILE A 202 13.09 -2.63 20.57
C ILE A 202 13.96 -1.37 20.52
N LYS A 203 13.45 -0.26 19.99
CA LYS A 203 14.26 0.95 19.77
C LYS A 203 14.54 1.71 21.07
N THR A 204 13.53 1.85 21.93
CA THR A 204 13.59 2.71 23.12
C THR A 204 13.99 1.91 24.35
N ASN A 205 13.25 0.86 24.70
CA ASN A 205 13.48 0.12 25.94
C ASN A 205 14.70 -0.79 25.88
N GLN A 206 15.01 -1.35 24.69
CA GLN A 206 16.19 -2.18 24.47
C GLN A 206 17.38 -1.39 23.91
N GLY A 207 17.22 -0.08 23.66
CA GLY A 207 18.28 0.78 23.17
C GLY A 207 18.78 0.44 21.76
N TYR A 208 17.96 -0.31 20.96
CA TYR A 208 18.35 -0.83 19.66
C TYR A 208 17.89 0.11 18.51
N GLY A 209 18.36 1.36 18.55
CA GLY A 209 18.00 2.39 17.58
C GLY A 209 18.78 2.38 16.27
N ARG A 210 19.86 1.59 16.19
CA ARG A 210 20.72 1.49 14.99
C ARG A 210 21.27 0.10 14.79
N LEU A 211 21.37 -0.31 13.51
CA LEU A 211 22.11 -1.50 13.11
C LEU A 211 23.61 -1.33 13.37
N ARG A 212 24.25 -2.35 13.90
CA ARG A 212 25.67 -2.36 14.21
C ARG A 212 26.50 -3.08 13.15
N ARG A 213 25.89 -4.07 12.46
CA ARG A 213 26.51 -4.83 11.38
C ARG A 213 26.28 -4.15 10.01
N ARG A 214 27.12 -4.49 9.06
CA ARG A 214 27.07 -4.02 7.67
C ARG A 214 26.95 -5.22 6.73
N GLY A 215 26.46 -4.96 5.50
CA GLY A 215 26.18 -6.00 4.52
C GLY A 215 24.89 -6.76 4.84
N GLU A 216 24.27 -7.28 3.80
CA GLU A 216 22.94 -7.87 3.90
C GLU A 216 22.90 -9.05 4.90
N ASN A 217 23.84 -9.97 4.80
CA ASN A 217 23.90 -11.14 5.69
C ASN A 217 24.10 -10.73 7.16
N GLY A 218 25.04 -9.81 7.42
CA GLY A 218 25.29 -9.34 8.79
C GLY A 218 24.08 -8.64 9.40
N VAL A 219 23.38 -7.82 8.62
CA VAL A 219 22.15 -7.15 9.04
C VAL A 219 21.01 -8.17 9.27
N LYS A 220 20.88 -9.15 8.39
CA LYS A 220 19.89 -10.23 8.52
C LYS A 220 20.07 -11.02 9.83
N GLU A 221 21.29 -11.45 10.12
CA GLU A 221 21.60 -12.13 11.39
C GLU A 221 21.30 -11.26 12.60
N GLU A 222 21.72 -9.99 12.56
CA GLU A 222 21.52 -9.04 13.64
C GLU A 222 20.05 -8.86 13.98
N ILE A 223 19.21 -8.61 12.97
CA ILE A 223 17.77 -8.39 13.15
C ILE A 223 17.05 -9.66 13.59
N LEU A 224 17.46 -10.84 13.10
CA LEU A 224 16.91 -12.10 13.57
C LEU A 224 17.20 -12.32 15.05
N LEU A 225 18.43 -12.04 15.51
CA LEU A 225 18.80 -12.15 16.94
C LEU A 225 18.00 -11.16 17.81
N VAL A 226 17.79 -9.93 17.32
CA VAL A 226 16.94 -8.93 17.99
C VAL A 226 15.51 -9.43 18.11
N GLY A 227 14.96 -10.01 17.03
CA GLY A 227 13.61 -10.59 17.03
C GLY A 227 13.47 -11.75 18.02
N ILE A 228 14.45 -12.67 18.05
CA ILE A 228 14.49 -13.77 19.02
C ILE A 228 14.53 -13.22 20.45
N GLY A 229 15.41 -12.27 20.73
CA GLY A 229 15.53 -11.64 22.06
C GLY A 229 14.22 -10.96 22.50
N HIS A 230 13.56 -10.24 21.58
CA HIS A 230 12.24 -9.65 21.83
C HIS A 230 11.20 -10.72 22.17
N ASN A 231 11.11 -11.78 21.37
CA ASN A 231 10.14 -12.86 21.56
C ASN A 231 10.36 -13.59 22.90
N LEU A 232 11.61 -13.89 23.27
CA LEU A 232 11.94 -14.50 24.56
C LEU A 232 11.51 -13.61 25.74
N ARG A 233 11.78 -12.30 25.66
CA ARG A 233 11.32 -11.33 26.69
C ARG A 233 9.80 -11.29 26.81
N LYS A 234 9.11 -11.30 25.70
CA LYS A 234 7.63 -11.35 25.70
C LYS A 234 7.13 -12.64 26.32
N TYR A 235 7.67 -13.78 25.92
CA TYR A 235 7.28 -15.08 26.47
C TYR A 235 7.43 -15.13 28.01
N HIS A 236 8.53 -14.60 28.52
CA HIS A 236 8.74 -14.54 29.99
C HIS A 236 7.74 -13.62 30.72
N ARG A 237 7.19 -12.62 30.07
CA ARG A 237 6.17 -11.73 30.66
C ARG A 237 4.76 -12.33 30.69
N TYR A 238 4.51 -13.35 29.88
CA TYR A 238 3.23 -14.07 29.86
C TYR A 238 3.15 -15.24 30.82
N LYS A 239 4.26 -15.58 31.46
CA LYS A 239 4.34 -16.53 32.60
C LYS A 239 4.19 -15.79 33.91
#